data_eab56831d940a97108c003c38b5fd474
#
_entry.id   eab56831d940a97108c003c38b5fd474
#
_cell.length_a   1.000
_cell.length_b   1.000
_cell.length_c   1.000
_cell.angle_alpha   90.00
_cell.angle_beta   90.00
_cell.angle_gamma   90.00
#
_symmetry.space_group_name_H-M   'P 1'
#
loop_
_entity.id
_entity.type
_entity.pdbx_description
1 polymer ?
#
loop_
_entity_poly.entity_id
_entity_poly.type
_entity_poly.pdbx_seq_one_letter_code
_entity_poly.pdbx_strand_id
1 'polypeptide(L)'
;MPEQPIPPELEAYRAKVMLLTDRQRQCMNLVADNLNSKKIGKELRISPWTVDKHIEKARAQLGDMDRFDAARIVRAFEDASTVSALTPRI
;
A
#
# COMPACT_ATOMS: atom_id res chain seq x y z
N MET A 1 -18.97 13.67 6.87
CA MET A 1 -17.55 13.57 6.86
C MET A 1 -17.08 12.79 5.73
N PRO A 2 -16.60 13.41 4.81
CA PRO A 2 -16.17 12.71 3.63
C PRO A 2 -14.89 11.97 3.80
N GLU A 3 -14.03 12.42 4.68
CA GLU A 3 -12.78 11.76 4.76
C GLU A 3 -12.77 10.73 5.81
N GLN A 4 -12.01 9.69 5.54
CA GLN A 4 -11.76 8.67 6.51
C GLN A 4 -10.48 9.03 7.21
N PRO A 5 -10.54 9.52 8.44
CA PRO A 5 -9.28 9.85 9.11
C PRO A 5 -8.47 8.59 9.32
N ILE A 6 -7.16 8.76 9.33
CA ILE A 6 -6.27 7.66 9.64
C ILE A 6 -6.47 7.31 11.11
N PRO A 7 -6.76 6.04 11.43
CA PRO A 7 -6.90 5.64 12.82
C PRO A 7 -5.62 5.97 13.61
N PRO A 8 -5.78 6.41 14.86
CA PRO A 8 -4.59 6.81 15.64
C PRO A 8 -3.53 5.74 15.75
N GLU A 9 -3.94 4.47 15.78
CA GLU A 9 -2.98 3.39 15.88
C GLU A 9 -2.14 3.25 14.62
N LEU A 10 -2.56 3.80 13.50
CA LEU A 10 -1.80 3.73 12.27
C LEU A 10 -0.90 4.93 12.05
N GLU A 11 -1.06 5.98 12.86
CA GLU A 11 -0.24 7.18 12.68
C GLU A 11 1.23 6.90 12.83
N ALA A 12 1.59 5.91 13.63
CA ALA A 12 2.99 5.55 13.81
C ALA A 12 3.62 5.06 12.52
N TYR A 13 2.81 4.64 11.56
CA TYR A 13 3.33 4.12 10.28
C TYR A 13 3.40 5.17 9.19
N ARG A 14 2.91 6.38 9.45
CA ARG A 14 2.84 7.40 8.40
C ARG A 14 4.18 7.65 7.73
N ALA A 15 5.22 7.91 8.52
CA ALA A 15 6.53 8.18 7.96
C ALA A 15 7.07 6.98 7.20
N LYS A 16 6.80 5.78 7.72
CA LYS A 16 7.27 4.56 7.08
C LYS A 16 6.61 4.35 5.73
N VAL A 17 5.31 4.61 5.66
CA VAL A 17 4.59 4.48 4.40
C VAL A 17 5.10 5.50 3.39
N MET A 18 5.38 6.71 3.86
CA MET A 18 5.88 7.76 2.96
C MET A 18 7.24 7.43 2.38
N LEU A 19 8.01 6.57 3.03
CA LEU A 19 9.32 6.17 2.54
C LEU A 19 9.27 5.04 1.53
N LEU A 20 8.11 4.43 1.33
CA LEU A 20 7.98 3.38 0.32
C LEU A 20 8.10 3.98 -1.06
N THR A 21 8.72 3.22 -1.98
CA THR A 21 8.78 3.65 -3.36
C THR A 21 7.40 3.53 -3.99
N ASP A 22 7.21 4.20 -5.10
CA ASP A 22 5.93 4.10 -5.83
C ASP A 22 5.61 2.67 -6.19
N ARG A 23 6.61 1.93 -6.65
CA ARG A 23 6.39 0.54 -7.06
C ARG A 23 6.02 -0.33 -5.86
N GLN A 24 6.67 -0.09 -4.71
CA GLN A 24 6.34 -0.82 -3.50
C GLN A 24 4.90 -0.55 -3.09
N ARG A 25 4.47 0.70 -3.15
CA ARG A 25 3.08 1.03 -2.81
C ARG A 25 2.10 0.43 -3.79
N GLN A 26 2.42 0.43 -5.08
CA GLN A 26 1.57 -0.20 -6.08
C GLN A 26 1.37 -1.67 -5.77
N CYS A 27 2.47 -2.38 -5.48
CA CYS A 27 2.37 -3.79 -5.15
C CYS A 27 1.50 -4.01 -3.91
N MET A 28 1.70 -3.20 -2.87
CA MET A 28 0.94 -3.37 -1.65
C MET A 28 -0.54 -3.09 -1.86
N ASN A 29 -0.87 -2.09 -2.68
CA ASN A 29 -2.27 -1.82 -2.98
C ASN A 29 -2.93 -2.98 -3.71
N LEU A 30 -2.19 -3.63 -4.59
CA LEU A 30 -2.75 -4.78 -5.31
C LEU A 30 -2.86 -5.99 -4.39
N VAL A 31 -1.98 -6.13 -3.39
CA VAL A 31 -2.16 -7.14 -2.36
C VAL A 31 -3.45 -6.87 -1.58
N ALA A 32 -3.73 -5.62 -1.29
CA ALA A 32 -4.96 -5.26 -0.59
C ALA A 32 -6.20 -5.61 -1.43
N ASP A 33 -6.05 -5.64 -2.75
CA ASP A 33 -7.12 -6.06 -3.65
C ASP A 33 -7.15 -7.57 -3.83
N ASN A 34 -6.40 -8.30 -3.01
CA ASN A 34 -6.39 -9.77 -3.01
C ASN A 34 -5.74 -10.40 -4.23
N LEU A 35 -4.88 -9.67 -4.91
CA LEU A 35 -4.12 -10.25 -6.02
C LEU A 35 -2.89 -10.96 -5.47
N ASN A 36 -2.56 -12.10 -6.07
CA ASN A 36 -1.32 -12.79 -5.74
C ASN A 36 -0.18 -12.23 -6.60
N SER A 37 1.05 -12.67 -6.31
CA SER A 37 2.23 -12.13 -6.98
C SER A 37 2.18 -12.31 -8.49
N LYS A 38 1.62 -13.42 -8.94
CA LYS A 38 1.52 -13.67 -10.37
C LYS A 38 0.62 -12.66 -11.05
N LYS A 39 -0.53 -12.39 -10.46
CA LYS A 39 -1.47 -11.43 -11.01
C LYS A 39 -0.94 -10.00 -10.91
N ILE A 40 -0.28 -9.68 -9.80
CA ILE A 40 0.33 -8.37 -9.66
C ILE A 40 1.40 -8.17 -10.72
N GLY A 41 2.20 -9.20 -10.96
CA GLY A 41 3.23 -9.12 -12.00
C GLY A 41 2.65 -8.84 -13.36
N LYS A 42 1.53 -9.48 -13.69
CA LYS A 42 0.85 -9.20 -14.95
C LYS A 42 0.37 -7.77 -15.02
N GLU A 43 -0.22 -7.28 -13.93
CA GLU A 43 -0.73 -5.92 -13.89
C GLU A 43 0.36 -4.89 -14.09
N LEU A 44 1.51 -5.11 -13.46
CA LEU A 44 2.60 -4.15 -13.47
C LEU A 44 3.67 -4.46 -14.51
N ARG A 45 3.52 -5.57 -15.22
CA ARG A 45 4.45 -6.00 -16.28
C ARG A 45 5.84 -6.26 -15.73
N ILE A 46 5.89 -6.95 -14.61
CA ILE A 46 7.15 -7.38 -13.99
C ILE A 46 6.99 -8.82 -13.56
N SER A 47 8.10 -9.48 -13.27
CA SER A 47 8.03 -10.88 -12.88
C SER A 47 7.44 -11.03 -11.48
N PRO A 48 6.81 -12.18 -11.18
CA PRO A 48 6.32 -12.42 -9.82
C PRO A 48 7.44 -12.35 -8.79
N TRP A 49 8.64 -12.76 -9.16
CA TRP A 49 9.79 -12.67 -8.26
C TRP A 49 10.08 -11.21 -7.90
N THR A 50 10.02 -10.32 -8.90
CA THR A 50 10.23 -8.89 -8.65
C THR A 50 9.13 -8.33 -7.75
N VAL A 51 7.87 -8.77 -7.98
CA VAL A 51 6.76 -8.39 -7.12
C VAL A 51 7.05 -8.78 -5.67
N ASP A 52 7.47 -10.03 -5.47
CA ASP A 52 7.76 -10.50 -4.13
C ASP A 52 8.86 -9.70 -3.47
N LYS A 53 9.87 -9.27 -4.23
CA LYS A 53 10.93 -8.43 -3.68
C LYS A 53 10.40 -7.09 -3.22
N HIS A 54 9.52 -6.47 -4.00
CA HIS A 54 8.92 -5.20 -3.59
C HIS A 54 8.08 -5.38 -2.33
N ILE A 55 7.31 -6.48 -2.25
CA ILE A 55 6.49 -6.75 -1.09
C ILE A 55 7.35 -6.97 0.15
N GLU A 56 8.45 -7.74 0.00
CA GLU A 56 9.35 -7.98 1.12
C GLU A 56 9.96 -6.69 1.65
N LYS A 57 10.38 -5.82 0.76
CA LYS A 57 10.95 -4.56 1.18
C LYS A 57 9.93 -3.67 1.86
N ALA A 58 8.69 -3.67 1.37
CA ALA A 58 7.64 -2.90 1.99
C ALA A 58 7.34 -3.43 3.39
N ARG A 59 7.26 -4.75 3.53
CA ARG A 59 7.02 -5.36 4.84
C ARG A 59 8.12 -5.01 5.83
N ALA A 60 9.37 -5.12 5.39
CA ALA A 60 10.50 -4.79 6.25
C ALA A 60 10.45 -3.33 6.69
N GLN A 61 10.09 -2.45 5.77
CA GLN A 61 9.99 -1.03 6.07
C GLN A 61 8.93 -0.76 7.13
N LEU A 62 7.83 -1.53 7.11
CA LEU A 62 6.73 -1.35 8.04
C LEU A 62 6.86 -2.15 9.34
N GLY A 63 7.90 -2.99 9.46
CA GLY A 63 8.13 -3.73 10.69
C GLY A 63 7.93 -5.22 10.57
N ASP A 64 8.13 -5.77 9.38
CA ASP A 64 8.07 -7.23 9.13
C ASP A 64 6.74 -7.88 9.47
N MET A 65 5.66 -7.14 9.32
CA MET A 65 4.37 -7.73 9.53
C MET A 65 3.96 -8.54 8.30
N ASP A 66 2.88 -9.31 8.47
CA ASP A 66 2.31 -10.08 7.38
C ASP A 66 1.96 -9.18 6.19
N ARG A 67 2.06 -9.70 4.97
CA ARG A 67 1.83 -8.89 3.77
C ARG A 67 0.42 -8.29 3.73
N PHE A 68 -0.56 -9.02 4.24
CA PHE A 68 -1.93 -8.52 4.21
C PHE A 68 -2.14 -7.40 5.22
N ASP A 69 -1.50 -7.51 6.39
CA ASP A 69 -1.55 -6.42 7.37
C ASP A 69 -0.84 -5.20 6.85
N ALA A 70 0.32 -5.39 6.22
CA ALA A 70 1.07 -4.29 5.63
C ALA A 70 0.25 -3.63 4.53
N ALA A 71 -0.42 -4.42 3.71
CA ALA A 71 -1.23 -3.89 2.63
C ALA A 71 -2.40 -3.06 3.16
N ARG A 72 -3.01 -3.50 4.25
CA ARG A 72 -4.11 -2.74 4.84
C ARG A 72 -3.64 -1.38 5.33
N ILE A 73 -2.45 -1.34 5.92
CA ILE A 73 -1.91 -0.07 6.39
C ILE A 73 -1.64 0.87 5.22
N VAL A 74 -0.99 0.35 4.18
CA VAL A 74 -0.71 1.17 3.00
C VAL A 74 -2.00 1.66 2.36
N ARG A 75 -3.00 0.78 2.25
CA ARG A 75 -4.27 1.15 1.65
C ARG A 75 -4.99 2.23 2.46
N ALA A 76 -4.89 2.18 3.79
CA ALA A 76 -5.52 3.19 4.63
C ALA A 76 -5.00 4.59 4.32
N PHE A 77 -3.68 4.71 4.15
CA PHE A 77 -3.10 6.01 3.79
C PHE A 77 -3.41 6.39 2.36
N GLU A 78 -3.45 5.42 1.48
CA GLU A 78 -3.77 5.66 0.08
C GLU A 78 -5.20 6.16 -0.07
N ASP A 79 -6.15 5.55 0.61
CA ASP A 79 -7.55 5.92 0.54
C ASP A 79 -7.77 7.34 1.07
N ALA A 80 -7.09 7.69 2.16
CA ALA A 80 -7.19 9.03 2.70
C ALA A 80 -6.72 10.05 1.69
N SER A 81 -5.60 9.78 1.02
CA SER A 81 -5.08 10.67 0.00
C SER A 81 -6.01 10.77 -1.19
N THR A 82 -6.56 9.64 -1.61
CA THR A 82 -7.46 9.61 -2.74
C THR A 82 -8.71 10.43 -2.49
N VAL A 83 -9.27 10.31 -1.29
CA VAL A 83 -10.45 11.08 -0.94
C VAL A 83 -10.13 12.57 -1.02
N SER A 84 -9.00 12.98 -0.46
CA SER A 84 -8.59 14.37 -0.51
C SER A 84 -8.41 14.85 -1.93
N ALA A 85 -7.83 14.00 -2.77
CA ALA A 85 -7.57 14.37 -4.16
C ALA A 85 -8.84 14.49 -4.97
N LEU A 86 -9.84 13.70 -4.64
CA LEU A 86 -11.08 13.69 -5.41
C LEU A 86 -12.03 14.81 -5.01
N THR A 87 -11.97 15.25 -3.77
CA THR A 87 -12.88 16.25 -3.27
C THR A 87 -12.95 17.51 -4.14
N PRO A 88 -11.85 18.09 -4.55
CA PRO A 88 -11.92 19.33 -5.33
C PRO A 88 -12.56 19.19 -6.69
N ARG A 89 -12.78 17.99 -7.13
CA ARG A 89 -13.32 17.79 -8.46
C ARG A 89 -14.83 17.84 -8.51
N ILE A 90 -15.42 17.86 -7.38
CA ILE A 90 -16.87 17.95 -7.29
C ILE A 90 -17.31 19.40 -7.26
#